data_a541824336ddd118ac2be75de3a48941
#
_entry.id   a541824336ddd118ac2be75de3a48941
#
_cell.length_a   1.000
_cell.length_b   1.000
_cell.length_c   1.000
_cell.angle_alpha   90.00
_cell.angle_beta   90.00
_cell.angle_gamma   90.00
#
_symmetry.space_group_name_H-M   'P 1'
#
loop_
_entity.id
_entity.type
_entity.pdbx_description
1 polymer ?
#
loop_
_entity_poly.entity_id
_entity_poly.type
_entity_poly.pdbx_seq_one_letter_code
_entity_poly.pdbx_strand_id
1 'polypeptide(L)'
;VIDATGPRGWLHRTLGLANRELPLMPATSGLFAHFNNVGAWPSAGGAPYPVEDAAVHHVFDGGWVWVLRFNNGITSAGVAATRQRADELGLAGGEVGWQRLLAKLPSLAEQFAVAEPVGGFVFAPELSFGSGQITGSRWAMLPSAAGFVDPLLSTGFPLTLLGIQRLAKLLGGEIDPAEYERRTLAELGQVSRLVGALYASMDDFELFAVLAQLYFAAVSYSETAHRLAKPELAESFLLCDHPEFGPATRGICESVVRLAEREEVLAKVRKTIEPFNVAGLADPAKRNWYPVVPDDLFAAAAKLGSSADAIREMLLREQLL
;
A
#
# COMPACT_ATOMS: atom_id res chain seq x y z
N VAL A 1 -27.26 -8.95 3.46
CA VAL A 1 -26.45 -9.04 2.24
C VAL A 1 -25.05 -8.52 2.54
N ILE A 2 -24.01 -9.23 2.11
CA ILE A 2 -22.62 -8.79 2.20
C ILE A 2 -22.11 -8.58 0.78
N ASP A 3 -21.60 -7.39 0.48
CA ASP A 3 -20.95 -7.10 -0.79
C ASP A 3 -19.44 -7.34 -0.67
N ALA A 4 -18.95 -8.32 -1.40
CA ALA A 4 -17.55 -8.71 -1.54
C ALA A 4 -17.09 -8.65 -3.01
N THR A 5 -17.78 -7.88 -3.87
CA THR A 5 -17.51 -7.84 -5.31
C THR A 5 -16.28 -7.01 -5.69
N GLY A 6 -15.64 -6.38 -4.70
CA GLY A 6 -14.48 -5.53 -4.89
C GLY A 6 -14.82 -4.20 -5.58
N PRO A 7 -13.85 -3.56 -6.24
CA PRO A 7 -13.98 -2.20 -6.78
C PRO A 7 -15.02 -2.08 -7.93
N ARG A 8 -15.71 -3.16 -8.24
CA ARG A 8 -16.88 -3.13 -9.15
C ARG A 8 -18.05 -2.35 -8.57
N GLY A 9 -18.10 -2.17 -7.23
CA GLY A 9 -19.10 -1.37 -6.54
C GLY A 9 -20.53 -1.83 -6.81
N TRP A 10 -20.80 -3.13 -6.68
CA TRP A 10 -22.10 -3.68 -7.03
C TRP A 10 -23.24 -3.08 -6.20
N LEU A 11 -23.17 -3.13 -4.87
CA LEU A 11 -24.19 -2.50 -4.00
C LEU A 11 -24.23 -0.98 -4.19
N HIS A 12 -23.07 -0.35 -4.33
CA HIS A 12 -22.98 1.09 -4.57
C HIS A 12 -23.84 1.50 -5.79
N ARG A 13 -23.66 0.81 -6.93
CA ARG A 13 -24.43 1.09 -8.15
C ARG A 13 -25.89 0.67 -8.04
N THR A 14 -26.14 -0.52 -7.47
CA THR A 14 -27.52 -1.06 -7.36
C THR A 14 -28.40 -0.19 -6.48
N LEU A 15 -27.86 0.39 -5.43
CA LEU A 15 -28.58 1.26 -4.50
C LEU A 15 -28.48 2.75 -4.86
N GLY A 16 -27.75 3.11 -5.91
CA GLY A 16 -27.56 4.51 -6.31
C GLY A 16 -26.90 5.37 -5.24
N LEU A 17 -25.91 4.81 -4.52
CA LEU A 17 -25.24 5.52 -3.43
C LEU A 17 -24.34 6.63 -3.98
N ALA A 18 -24.18 7.71 -3.19
CA ALA A 18 -23.28 8.79 -3.55
C ALA A 18 -21.81 8.35 -3.52
N ASN A 19 -21.00 8.89 -4.43
CA ASN A 19 -19.55 8.74 -4.37
C ASN A 19 -19.00 9.48 -3.13
N ARG A 20 -17.94 8.91 -2.56
CA ARG A 20 -17.12 9.53 -1.53
C ARG A 20 -15.78 9.92 -2.13
N GLU A 21 -15.37 11.16 -1.94
CA GLU A 21 -14.02 11.57 -2.26
C GLU A 21 -13.00 10.88 -1.35
N LEU A 22 -11.91 10.43 -1.96
CA LEU A 22 -10.76 9.87 -1.26
C LEU A 22 -9.77 11.00 -0.98
N PRO A 23 -9.49 11.32 0.31
CA PRO A 23 -8.67 12.47 0.67
C PRO A 23 -7.29 12.43 0.03
N LEU A 24 -6.84 13.55 -0.54
CA LEU A 24 -5.55 13.78 -1.18
C LEU A 24 -5.26 12.92 -2.42
N MET A 25 -6.12 11.95 -2.76
CA MET A 25 -5.87 11.05 -3.88
C MET A 25 -6.13 11.77 -5.21
N PRO A 26 -5.14 11.82 -6.14
CA PRO A 26 -5.40 12.31 -7.50
C PRO A 26 -6.27 11.31 -8.27
N ALA A 27 -6.90 11.78 -9.33
CA ALA A 27 -7.51 10.87 -10.29
C ALA A 27 -6.41 10.06 -11.01
N THR A 28 -6.51 8.73 -10.94
CA THR A 28 -5.52 7.81 -11.52
C THR A 28 -6.17 6.86 -12.53
N SER A 29 -5.37 6.43 -13.51
CA SER A 29 -5.72 5.40 -14.49
C SER A 29 -4.67 4.30 -14.46
N GLY A 30 -5.04 3.10 -14.91
CA GLY A 30 -4.12 1.96 -14.95
C GLY A 30 -4.15 1.25 -16.30
N LEU A 31 -2.99 0.69 -16.67
CA LEU A 31 -2.85 -0.21 -17.81
C LEU A 31 -2.00 -1.40 -17.38
N PHE A 32 -2.45 -2.63 -17.64
CA PHE A 32 -1.69 -3.82 -17.26
C PHE A 32 -1.89 -4.98 -18.24
N ALA A 33 -0.93 -5.89 -18.22
CA ALA A 33 -0.98 -7.17 -18.92
C ALA A 33 -0.16 -8.23 -18.18
N HIS A 34 -0.24 -9.46 -18.65
CA HIS A 34 0.66 -10.53 -18.26
C HIS A 34 1.69 -10.77 -19.37
N PHE A 35 2.88 -11.20 -19.00
CA PHE A 35 3.99 -11.36 -19.94
C PHE A 35 4.75 -12.65 -19.68
N ASN A 36 5.25 -13.24 -20.76
CA ASN A 36 6.34 -14.22 -20.75
C ASN A 36 7.68 -13.53 -20.96
N ASN A 37 8.77 -14.21 -20.62
CA ASN A 37 10.14 -13.82 -20.96
C ASN A 37 10.56 -12.42 -20.46
N VAL A 38 9.99 -11.93 -19.35
CA VAL A 38 10.46 -10.69 -18.75
C VAL A 38 11.87 -10.92 -18.16
N GLY A 39 12.83 -10.06 -18.51
CA GLY A 39 14.20 -10.10 -18.00
C GLY A 39 14.29 -9.91 -16.49
N ALA A 40 15.36 -10.43 -15.87
CA ALA A 40 15.63 -10.17 -14.47
C ALA A 40 16.02 -8.70 -14.28
N TRP A 41 15.62 -8.11 -13.12
CA TRP A 41 16.17 -6.81 -12.74
C TRP A 41 17.65 -6.95 -12.45
N PRO A 42 18.53 -6.12 -13.05
CA PRO A 42 19.95 -6.18 -12.72
C PRO A 42 20.14 -5.87 -11.24
N SER A 43 20.47 -6.89 -10.48
CA SER A 43 20.71 -6.79 -9.05
C SER A 43 21.86 -5.82 -8.78
N ALA A 44 21.58 -4.68 -8.17
CA ALA A 44 22.62 -3.90 -7.52
C ALA A 44 23.21 -4.80 -6.42
N GLY A 45 24.48 -5.21 -6.57
CA GLY A 45 25.13 -6.16 -5.67
C GLY A 45 24.96 -5.77 -4.19
N GLY A 46 24.64 -6.76 -3.34
CA GLY A 46 24.47 -6.58 -1.91
C GLY A 46 23.02 -6.48 -1.43
N ALA A 47 22.02 -6.79 -2.27
CA ALA A 47 20.66 -6.98 -1.80
C ALA A 47 20.58 -8.16 -0.82
N PRO A 48 19.87 -8.07 0.29
CA PRO A 48 19.75 -9.14 1.29
C PRO A 48 18.85 -10.30 0.83
N TYR A 49 18.16 -10.16 -0.31
CA TYR A 49 17.31 -11.16 -0.94
C TYR A 49 17.26 -10.93 -2.46
N PRO A 50 16.87 -11.94 -3.27
CA PRO A 50 16.66 -11.74 -4.70
C PRO A 50 15.59 -10.68 -4.96
N VAL A 51 15.90 -9.68 -5.78
CA VAL A 51 14.97 -8.57 -6.06
C VAL A 51 13.65 -9.05 -6.67
N GLU A 52 13.72 -10.13 -7.46
CA GLU A 52 12.56 -10.75 -8.08
C GLU A 52 11.59 -11.44 -7.10
N ASP A 53 12.02 -11.72 -5.88
CA ASP A 53 11.15 -12.26 -4.82
C ASP A 53 10.29 -11.17 -4.17
N ALA A 54 10.53 -9.92 -4.54
CA ALA A 54 9.77 -8.76 -4.08
C ALA A 54 8.91 -8.17 -5.19
N ALA A 55 7.93 -7.35 -4.81
CA ALA A 55 7.20 -6.51 -5.75
C ALA A 55 8.10 -5.35 -6.21
N VAL A 56 8.64 -5.46 -7.43
CA VAL A 56 9.48 -4.39 -7.99
C VAL A 56 8.61 -3.25 -8.48
N HIS A 57 8.89 -2.04 -7.99
CA HIS A 57 8.21 -0.82 -8.41
C HIS A 57 9.19 0.13 -9.09
N HIS A 58 8.87 0.56 -10.32
CA HIS A 58 9.56 1.66 -11.01
C HIS A 58 8.73 2.92 -10.80
N VAL A 59 9.27 3.87 -10.07
CA VAL A 59 8.59 5.15 -9.77
C VAL A 59 9.10 6.22 -10.74
N PHE A 60 8.18 7.00 -11.30
CA PHE A 60 8.47 8.14 -12.16
C PHE A 60 7.48 9.27 -11.87
N ASP A 61 7.77 10.48 -12.29
CA ASP A 61 6.91 11.64 -12.05
C ASP A 61 5.46 11.37 -12.48
N GLY A 62 4.54 11.39 -11.50
CA GLY A 62 3.11 11.18 -11.67
C GLY A 62 2.66 9.75 -11.93
N GLY A 63 3.53 8.74 -11.70
CA GLY A 63 3.14 7.34 -11.89
C GLY A 63 4.17 6.33 -11.41
N TRP A 64 3.78 5.07 -11.44
CA TRP A 64 4.64 3.96 -11.06
C TRP A 64 4.24 2.69 -11.83
N VAL A 65 5.21 1.78 -12.01
CA VAL A 65 5.03 0.50 -12.68
C VAL A 65 5.29 -0.61 -11.67
N TRP A 66 4.45 -1.64 -11.65
CA TRP A 66 4.73 -2.89 -10.94
C TRP A 66 5.25 -3.95 -11.90
N VAL A 67 6.16 -4.78 -11.41
CA VAL A 67 6.63 -6.00 -12.07
C VAL A 67 6.61 -7.11 -11.03
N LEU A 68 5.67 -8.04 -11.18
CA LEU A 68 5.42 -9.14 -10.24
C LEU A 68 5.61 -10.46 -10.94
N ARG A 69 6.64 -11.17 -10.55
CA ARG A 69 6.99 -12.48 -11.09
C ARG A 69 6.23 -13.59 -10.35
N PHE A 70 5.60 -14.49 -11.09
CA PHE A 70 4.92 -15.65 -10.52
C PHE A 70 5.77 -16.90 -10.71
N ASN A 71 5.56 -17.92 -9.86
CA ASN A 71 6.28 -19.19 -9.89
C ASN A 71 5.96 -20.08 -11.13
N ASN A 72 4.95 -19.72 -11.91
CA ASN A 72 4.58 -20.39 -13.15
C ASN A 72 5.26 -19.78 -14.40
N GLY A 73 6.20 -18.87 -14.23
CA GLY A 73 6.93 -18.20 -15.31
C GLY A 73 6.23 -16.97 -15.91
N ILE A 74 4.98 -16.71 -15.52
CA ILE A 74 4.26 -15.49 -15.93
C ILE A 74 4.69 -14.31 -15.05
N THR A 75 4.80 -13.14 -15.66
CA THR A 75 4.99 -11.87 -14.94
C THR A 75 3.77 -10.99 -15.14
N SER A 76 3.17 -10.51 -14.05
CA SER A 76 2.18 -9.44 -14.10
C SER A 76 2.92 -8.10 -14.10
N ALA A 77 2.66 -7.26 -15.07
CA ALA A 77 3.20 -5.91 -15.09
C ALA A 77 2.13 -4.90 -15.52
N GLY A 78 2.23 -3.71 -14.96
CA GLY A 78 1.30 -2.65 -15.29
C GLY A 78 1.76 -1.31 -14.72
N VAL A 79 1.10 -0.26 -15.16
CA VAL A 79 1.33 1.11 -14.74
C VAL A 79 0.06 1.68 -14.11
N ALA A 80 0.24 2.38 -13.00
CA ALA A 80 -0.75 3.30 -12.46
C ALA A 80 -0.18 4.72 -12.52
N ALA A 81 -0.95 5.66 -13.04
CA ALA A 81 -0.50 7.03 -13.23
C ALA A 81 -1.64 8.02 -13.00
N THR A 82 -1.30 9.25 -12.65
CA THR A 82 -2.28 10.34 -12.68
C THR A 82 -2.94 10.43 -14.03
N ARG A 83 -4.20 10.87 -14.08
CA ARG A 83 -4.96 10.98 -15.34
C ARG A 83 -4.19 11.80 -16.39
N GLN A 84 -3.60 12.92 -16.00
CA GLN A 84 -2.77 13.72 -16.89
C GLN A 84 -1.62 12.90 -17.47
N ARG A 85 -0.87 12.18 -16.64
CA ARG A 85 0.27 11.38 -17.11
C ARG A 85 -0.17 10.18 -17.96
N ALA A 86 -1.30 9.57 -17.61
CA ALA A 86 -1.90 8.49 -18.41
C ALA A 86 -2.30 8.95 -19.81
N ASP A 87 -2.87 10.15 -19.92
CA ASP A 87 -3.24 10.77 -21.20
C ASP A 87 -1.99 11.12 -22.04
N GLU A 88 -0.96 11.71 -21.44
CA GLU A 88 0.33 12.02 -22.09
C GLU A 88 1.04 10.77 -22.63
N LEU A 89 0.95 9.65 -21.91
CA LEU A 89 1.48 8.35 -22.31
C LEU A 89 0.57 7.63 -23.32
N GLY A 90 -0.69 8.05 -23.40
CA GLY A 90 -1.68 7.40 -24.26
C GLY A 90 -2.02 6.00 -23.79
N LEU A 91 -2.13 5.77 -22.47
CA LEU A 91 -2.35 4.44 -21.88
C LEU A 91 -3.66 3.79 -22.33
N ALA A 92 -4.68 4.56 -22.69
CA ALA A 92 -5.93 4.06 -23.27
C ALA A 92 -5.72 3.31 -24.60
N GLY A 93 -4.59 3.52 -25.27
CA GLY A 93 -4.19 2.80 -26.48
C GLY A 93 -3.63 1.39 -26.22
N GLY A 94 -3.67 0.88 -24.97
CA GLY A 94 -3.23 -0.46 -24.63
C GLY A 94 -1.74 -0.68 -24.94
N GLU A 95 -1.41 -1.62 -25.81
CA GLU A 95 -0.03 -1.95 -26.17
C GLU A 95 0.76 -0.74 -26.67
N VAL A 96 0.15 0.13 -27.46
CA VAL A 96 0.81 1.34 -27.97
C VAL A 96 1.20 2.27 -26.81
N GLY A 97 0.34 2.42 -25.80
CA GLY A 97 0.64 3.17 -24.57
C GLY A 97 1.77 2.53 -23.79
N TRP A 98 1.78 1.20 -23.68
CA TRP A 98 2.86 0.44 -23.03
C TRP A 98 4.21 0.66 -23.72
N GLN A 99 4.27 0.58 -25.04
CA GLN A 99 5.50 0.84 -25.80
C GLN A 99 6.02 2.28 -25.61
N ARG A 100 5.12 3.26 -25.53
CA ARG A 100 5.51 4.66 -25.22
C ARG A 100 6.09 4.79 -23.81
N LEU A 101 5.54 4.06 -22.84
CA LEU A 101 6.06 4.00 -21.47
C LEU A 101 7.47 3.40 -21.47
N LEU A 102 7.68 2.25 -22.11
CA LEU A 102 8.99 1.63 -22.25
C LEU A 102 10.02 2.59 -22.87
N ALA A 103 9.66 3.32 -23.89
CA ALA A 103 10.56 4.29 -24.54
C ALA A 103 11.00 5.43 -23.60
N LYS A 104 10.23 5.72 -22.53
CA LYS A 104 10.56 6.75 -21.54
C LYS A 104 11.33 6.22 -20.33
N LEU A 105 11.30 4.92 -20.07
CA LEU A 105 11.90 4.28 -18.90
C LEU A 105 12.94 3.23 -19.35
N PRO A 106 14.20 3.62 -19.58
CA PRO A 106 15.23 2.72 -20.16
C PRO A 106 15.43 1.43 -19.34
N SER A 107 15.41 1.52 -18.01
CA SER A 107 15.55 0.34 -17.12
C SER A 107 14.39 -0.66 -17.30
N LEU A 108 13.18 -0.15 -17.50
CA LEU A 108 12.02 -0.99 -17.79
C LEU A 108 12.11 -1.56 -19.22
N ALA A 109 12.53 -0.75 -20.19
CA ALA A 109 12.72 -1.20 -21.58
C ALA A 109 13.71 -2.36 -21.67
N GLU A 110 14.83 -2.31 -20.92
CA GLU A 110 15.80 -3.39 -20.85
C GLU A 110 15.18 -4.68 -20.30
N GLN A 111 14.43 -4.58 -19.21
CA GLN A 111 13.75 -5.72 -18.58
C GLN A 111 12.69 -6.36 -19.50
N PHE A 112 12.04 -5.57 -20.36
CA PHE A 112 11.00 -6.01 -21.27
C PHE A 112 11.47 -6.21 -22.73
N ALA A 113 12.78 -6.18 -22.99
CA ALA A 113 13.33 -6.21 -24.36
C ALA A 113 12.91 -7.45 -25.18
N VAL A 114 12.69 -8.59 -24.52
CA VAL A 114 12.27 -9.86 -25.14
C VAL A 114 10.95 -10.38 -24.55
N ALA A 115 10.26 -9.54 -23.79
CA ALA A 115 9.01 -9.91 -23.15
C ALA A 115 7.86 -9.94 -24.19
N GLU A 116 7.00 -10.94 -24.06
CA GLU A 116 5.84 -11.12 -24.94
C GLU A 116 4.56 -11.07 -24.09
N PRO A 117 3.56 -10.24 -24.47
CA PRO A 117 2.30 -10.19 -23.75
C PRO A 117 1.52 -11.51 -23.89
N VAL A 118 0.98 -12.00 -22.78
CA VAL A 118 0.09 -13.15 -22.73
C VAL A 118 -1.34 -12.64 -22.61
N GLY A 119 -2.06 -12.68 -23.72
CA GLY A 119 -3.39 -12.09 -23.83
C GLY A 119 -3.37 -10.59 -24.15
N GLY A 120 -4.46 -9.90 -23.86
CA GLY A 120 -4.61 -8.48 -24.16
C GLY A 120 -4.23 -7.57 -22.99
N PHE A 121 -3.98 -6.31 -23.31
CA PHE A 121 -3.85 -5.24 -22.31
C PHE A 121 -5.24 -4.87 -21.77
N VAL A 122 -5.29 -4.57 -20.46
CA VAL A 122 -6.49 -4.09 -19.77
C VAL A 122 -6.24 -2.65 -19.32
N PHE A 123 -7.06 -1.74 -19.81
CA PHE A 123 -7.04 -0.34 -19.39
C PHE A 123 -8.18 -0.07 -18.40
N ALA A 124 -7.84 0.52 -17.25
CA ALA A 124 -8.77 1.01 -16.25
C ALA A 124 -8.74 2.55 -16.27
N PRO A 125 -9.79 3.21 -16.80
CA PRO A 125 -9.81 4.68 -16.91
C PRO A 125 -9.87 5.39 -15.57
N GLU A 126 -10.32 4.69 -14.54
CA GLU A 126 -10.39 5.18 -13.16
C GLU A 126 -10.08 4.03 -12.22
N LEU A 127 -9.03 4.20 -11.40
CA LEU A 127 -8.62 3.20 -10.41
C LEU A 127 -9.29 3.45 -9.07
N SER A 128 -9.25 4.70 -8.58
CA SER A 128 -9.75 5.03 -7.26
C SER A 128 -11.28 5.13 -7.23
N PHE A 129 -11.87 4.59 -6.16
CA PHE A 129 -13.31 4.56 -5.93
C PHE A 129 -13.63 4.60 -4.44
N GLY A 130 -14.66 5.30 -4.04
CA GLY A 130 -15.20 5.31 -2.68
C GLY A 130 -16.71 5.41 -2.65
N SER A 131 -17.36 4.60 -1.81
CA SER A 131 -18.79 4.69 -1.54
C SER A 131 -19.07 5.62 -0.36
N GLY A 132 -20.06 6.48 -0.48
CA GLY A 132 -20.46 7.41 0.58
C GLY A 132 -21.13 6.72 1.76
N GLN A 133 -21.68 5.53 1.58
CA GLN A 133 -22.29 4.68 2.60
C GLN A 133 -21.86 3.23 2.37
N ILE A 134 -21.51 2.52 3.44
CA ILE A 134 -21.01 1.14 3.34
C ILE A 134 -21.78 0.15 4.20
N THR A 135 -22.78 0.63 4.95
CA THR A 135 -23.68 -0.19 5.74
C THR A 135 -25.12 0.28 5.59
N GLY A 136 -26.05 -0.63 5.83
CA GLY A 136 -27.48 -0.34 5.94
C GLY A 136 -28.16 -1.37 6.83
N SER A 137 -29.49 -1.31 6.97
CA SER A 137 -30.23 -2.14 7.91
C SER A 137 -30.05 -3.65 7.71
N ARG A 138 -29.75 -4.11 6.49
CA ARG A 138 -29.60 -5.54 6.15
C ARG A 138 -28.47 -5.82 5.17
N TRP A 139 -27.53 -4.90 5.06
CA TRP A 139 -26.39 -5.07 4.17
C TRP A 139 -25.14 -4.37 4.72
N ALA A 140 -23.97 -4.87 4.32
CA ALA A 140 -22.68 -4.27 4.56
C ALA A 140 -21.74 -4.56 3.38
N MET A 141 -20.81 -3.67 3.14
CA MET A 141 -19.73 -3.84 2.16
C MET A 141 -18.43 -4.23 2.88
N LEU A 142 -17.67 -5.17 2.33
CA LEU A 142 -16.26 -5.31 2.71
C LEU A 142 -15.45 -4.10 2.25
N PRO A 143 -14.29 -3.80 2.86
CA PRO A 143 -13.48 -2.64 2.49
C PRO A 143 -13.19 -2.53 1.00
N SER A 144 -12.90 -3.66 0.32
CA SER A 144 -12.66 -3.69 -1.13
C SER A 144 -13.87 -3.34 -1.98
N ALA A 145 -15.10 -3.52 -1.47
CA ALA A 145 -16.33 -3.09 -2.14
C ALA A 145 -16.77 -1.69 -1.69
N ALA A 146 -16.34 -1.27 -0.50
CA ALA A 146 -16.57 0.07 0.04
C ALA A 146 -15.69 1.14 -0.63
N GLY A 147 -14.47 0.76 -1.04
CA GLY A 147 -13.55 1.65 -1.72
C GLY A 147 -12.28 0.95 -2.19
N PHE A 148 -11.66 1.56 -3.17
CA PHE A 148 -10.35 1.18 -3.67
C PHE A 148 -9.51 2.45 -3.90
N VAL A 149 -8.32 2.48 -3.35
CA VAL A 149 -7.45 3.65 -3.46
C VAL A 149 -6.53 3.51 -4.68
N ASP A 150 -5.59 2.58 -4.61
CA ASP A 150 -4.56 2.36 -5.64
C ASP A 150 -3.86 1.02 -5.36
N PRO A 151 -3.25 0.35 -6.36
CA PRO A 151 -2.46 -0.86 -6.10
C PRO A 151 -1.16 -0.60 -5.31
N LEU A 152 -0.68 0.64 -5.23
CA LEU A 152 0.56 1.01 -4.53
C LEU A 152 0.54 0.53 -3.08
N LEU A 153 1.62 -0.10 -2.65
CA LEU A 153 1.78 -0.69 -1.31
C LEU A 153 0.81 -1.86 -1.00
N SER A 154 0.07 -2.37 -1.98
CA SER A 154 -0.82 -3.54 -1.84
C SER A 154 -1.82 -3.45 -0.67
N THR A 155 -2.28 -2.26 -0.32
CA THR A 155 -3.10 -1.97 0.87
C THR A 155 -4.49 -2.60 0.86
N GLY A 156 -5.02 -2.95 -0.31
CA GLY A 156 -6.38 -3.50 -0.45
C GLY A 156 -6.57 -4.86 0.22
N PHE A 157 -5.55 -5.71 0.21
CA PHE A 157 -5.62 -7.04 0.79
C PHE A 157 -5.69 -7.02 2.34
N PRO A 158 -4.75 -6.38 3.06
CA PRO A 158 -4.84 -6.29 4.53
C PRO A 158 -6.07 -5.53 5.00
N LEU A 159 -6.49 -4.46 4.32
CA LEU A 159 -7.78 -3.79 4.62
C LEU A 159 -8.95 -4.75 4.57
N THR A 160 -9.01 -5.60 3.54
CA THR A 160 -10.10 -6.56 3.39
C THR A 160 -10.09 -7.62 4.49
N LEU A 161 -8.91 -8.15 4.86
CA LEU A 161 -8.80 -9.15 5.95
C LEU A 161 -9.24 -8.56 7.29
N LEU A 162 -8.78 -7.37 7.66
CA LEU A 162 -9.22 -6.66 8.87
C LEU A 162 -10.72 -6.34 8.81
N GLY A 163 -11.23 -5.98 7.63
CA GLY A 163 -12.65 -5.76 7.41
C GLY A 163 -13.50 -7.00 7.60
N ILE A 164 -13.01 -8.19 7.22
CA ILE A 164 -13.69 -9.47 7.48
C ILE A 164 -13.78 -9.73 8.99
N GLN A 165 -12.69 -9.54 9.74
CA GLN A 165 -12.69 -9.68 11.20
C GLN A 165 -13.69 -8.71 11.85
N ARG A 166 -13.71 -7.46 11.40
CA ARG A 166 -14.64 -6.44 11.89
C ARG A 166 -16.08 -6.76 11.51
N LEU A 167 -16.32 -7.29 10.30
CA LEU A 167 -17.63 -7.74 9.87
C LEU A 167 -18.15 -8.90 10.73
N ALA A 168 -17.28 -9.83 11.12
CA ALA A 168 -17.65 -10.91 12.04
C ALA A 168 -18.12 -10.36 13.40
N LYS A 169 -17.42 -9.36 13.95
CA LYS A 169 -17.85 -8.66 15.18
C LYS A 169 -19.19 -7.95 15.01
N LEU A 170 -19.43 -7.31 13.86
CA LEU A 170 -20.73 -6.70 13.54
C LEU A 170 -21.85 -7.73 13.51
N LEU A 171 -21.64 -8.87 12.86
CA LEU A 171 -22.63 -9.95 12.76
C LEU A 171 -22.86 -10.64 14.11
N GLY A 172 -21.84 -10.71 14.97
CA GLY A 172 -21.94 -11.18 16.33
C GLY A 172 -22.57 -10.21 17.33
N GLY A 173 -22.83 -8.96 16.89
CA GLY A 173 -23.41 -7.92 17.75
C GLY A 173 -22.43 -7.29 18.76
N GLU A 174 -21.13 -7.50 18.57
CA GLU A 174 -20.08 -6.90 19.41
C GLU A 174 -19.82 -5.41 19.07
N ILE A 175 -20.08 -5.03 17.84
CA ILE A 175 -20.05 -3.63 17.37
C ILE A 175 -21.33 -3.32 16.58
N ASP A 176 -21.68 -2.07 16.49
CA ASP A 176 -22.81 -1.61 15.68
C ASP A 176 -22.40 -1.23 14.24
N PRO A 177 -23.38 -1.05 13.31
CA PRO A 177 -23.08 -0.65 11.94
C PRO A 177 -22.34 0.67 11.81
N ALA A 178 -22.60 1.65 12.69
CA ALA A 178 -21.95 2.96 12.64
C ALA A 178 -20.46 2.84 12.99
N GLU A 179 -20.10 2.00 13.96
CA GLU A 179 -18.71 1.73 14.33
C GLU A 179 -17.99 0.98 13.21
N TYR A 180 -18.62 -0.02 12.59
CA TYR A 180 -18.07 -0.71 11.43
C TYR A 180 -17.77 0.28 10.30
N GLU A 181 -18.73 1.13 9.95
CA GLU A 181 -18.58 2.15 8.91
C GLU A 181 -17.48 3.14 9.26
N ARG A 182 -17.52 3.71 10.46
CA ARG A 182 -16.54 4.69 10.94
C ARG A 182 -15.11 4.19 10.82
N ARG A 183 -14.81 2.97 11.33
CA ARG A 183 -13.47 2.40 11.28
C ARG A 183 -13.04 2.10 9.86
N THR A 184 -13.87 1.46 9.07
CA THR A 184 -13.55 1.10 7.69
C THR A 184 -13.25 2.33 6.83
N LEU A 185 -14.06 3.39 6.96
CA LEU A 185 -13.84 4.64 6.22
C LEU A 185 -12.64 5.44 6.74
N ALA A 186 -12.31 5.35 8.03
CA ALA A 186 -11.11 5.97 8.59
C ALA A 186 -9.83 5.32 8.03
N GLU A 187 -9.79 4.00 7.95
CA GLU A 187 -8.67 3.25 7.39
C GLU A 187 -8.49 3.51 5.89
N LEU A 188 -9.58 3.50 5.11
CA LEU A 188 -9.54 3.89 3.70
C LEU A 188 -9.05 5.33 3.52
N GLY A 189 -9.49 6.25 4.37
CA GLY A 189 -9.04 7.63 4.36
C GLY A 189 -7.56 7.80 4.71
N GLN A 190 -7.03 6.97 5.62
CA GLN A 190 -5.61 6.98 5.97
C GLN A 190 -4.74 6.49 4.81
N VAL A 191 -5.13 5.37 4.18
CA VAL A 191 -4.46 4.85 2.97
C VAL A 191 -4.49 5.89 1.85
N SER A 192 -5.64 6.50 1.61
CA SER A 192 -5.82 7.51 0.57
C SER A 192 -4.87 8.71 0.76
N ARG A 193 -4.74 9.22 1.98
CA ARG A 193 -3.82 10.31 2.28
C ARG A 193 -2.37 9.93 2.05
N LEU A 194 -1.97 8.75 2.51
CA LEU A 194 -0.59 8.28 2.33
C LEU A 194 -0.26 8.09 0.86
N VAL A 195 -1.12 7.40 0.11
CA VAL A 195 -0.91 7.17 -1.32
C VAL A 195 -0.93 8.50 -2.10
N GLY A 196 -1.84 9.42 -1.76
CA GLY A 196 -1.87 10.75 -2.36
C GLY A 196 -0.59 11.55 -2.11
N ALA A 197 -0.03 11.48 -0.90
CA ALA A 197 1.27 12.12 -0.58
C ALA A 197 2.43 11.44 -1.34
N LEU A 198 2.39 10.11 -1.53
CA LEU A 198 3.37 9.40 -2.35
C LEU A 198 3.29 9.85 -3.81
N TYR A 199 2.09 9.98 -4.39
CA TYR A 199 1.93 10.52 -5.74
C TYR A 199 2.47 11.95 -5.88
N ALA A 200 2.26 12.79 -4.86
CA ALA A 200 2.75 14.17 -4.83
C ALA A 200 4.28 14.28 -4.67
N SER A 201 4.97 13.17 -4.39
CA SER A 201 6.44 13.13 -4.21
C SER A 201 7.16 12.22 -5.21
N MET A 202 6.49 11.75 -6.26
CA MET A 202 7.08 10.82 -7.24
C MET A 202 8.19 11.45 -8.10
N ASP A 203 8.29 12.76 -8.14
CA ASP A 203 9.38 13.54 -8.76
C ASP A 203 10.61 13.69 -7.85
N ASP A 204 10.46 13.46 -6.53
CA ASP A 204 11.53 13.41 -5.52
C ASP A 204 11.57 12.01 -4.89
N PHE A 205 12.39 11.11 -5.44
CA PHE A 205 12.45 9.73 -4.98
C PHE A 205 12.91 9.58 -3.52
N GLU A 206 13.75 10.46 -3.00
CA GLU A 206 14.16 10.41 -1.59
C GLU A 206 12.98 10.74 -0.67
N LEU A 207 12.21 11.78 -1.00
CA LEU A 207 11.00 12.11 -0.25
C LEU A 207 9.97 10.99 -0.34
N PHE A 208 9.74 10.43 -1.53
CA PHE A 208 8.87 9.27 -1.74
C PHE A 208 9.28 8.07 -0.87
N ALA A 209 10.58 7.71 -0.88
CA ALA A 209 11.10 6.59 -0.10
C ALA A 209 10.95 6.80 1.41
N VAL A 210 11.20 8.02 1.90
CA VAL A 210 11.03 8.34 3.32
C VAL A 210 9.55 8.35 3.72
N LEU A 211 8.65 8.88 2.89
CA LEU A 211 7.21 8.81 3.14
C LEU A 211 6.70 7.37 3.19
N ALA A 212 7.22 6.48 2.34
CA ALA A 212 6.88 5.07 2.36
C ALA A 212 7.25 4.39 3.70
N GLN A 213 8.21 4.94 4.46
CA GLN A 213 8.55 4.41 5.80
C GLN A 213 7.39 4.55 6.80
N LEU A 214 6.46 5.48 6.61
CA LEU A 214 5.23 5.54 7.43
C LEU A 214 4.41 4.25 7.27
N TYR A 215 4.30 3.73 6.05
CA TYR A 215 3.66 2.44 5.80
C TYR A 215 4.43 1.29 6.46
N PHE A 216 5.73 1.19 6.18
CA PHE A 216 6.53 0.07 6.66
C PHE A 216 6.65 0.04 8.18
N ALA A 217 6.76 1.20 8.85
CA ALA A 217 6.75 1.26 10.31
C ALA A 217 5.42 0.76 10.89
N ALA A 218 4.30 1.24 10.37
CA ALA A 218 2.99 0.83 10.84
C ALA A 218 2.72 -0.66 10.63
N VAL A 219 3.03 -1.22 9.44
CA VAL A 219 2.73 -2.63 9.16
C VAL A 219 3.65 -3.58 9.90
N SER A 220 4.97 -3.29 10.00
CA SER A 220 5.90 -4.14 10.76
C SER A 220 5.60 -4.13 12.26
N TYR A 221 5.26 -2.95 12.82
CA TYR A 221 4.81 -2.84 14.21
C TYR A 221 3.53 -3.63 14.45
N SER A 222 2.51 -3.43 13.61
CA SER A 222 1.22 -4.12 13.73
C SER A 222 1.37 -5.64 13.62
N GLU A 223 2.11 -6.13 12.63
CA GLU A 223 2.37 -7.56 12.44
C GLU A 223 3.06 -8.17 13.66
N THR A 224 4.11 -7.52 14.16
CA THR A 224 4.84 -8.00 15.34
C THR A 224 3.96 -7.98 16.60
N ALA A 225 3.16 -6.93 16.78
CA ALA A 225 2.21 -6.86 17.90
C ALA A 225 1.19 -7.99 17.86
N HIS A 226 0.60 -8.30 16.71
CA HIS A 226 -0.34 -9.42 16.57
C HIS A 226 0.32 -10.78 16.85
N ARG A 227 1.54 -11.00 16.35
CA ARG A 227 2.29 -12.25 16.62
C ARG A 227 2.68 -12.39 18.09
N LEU A 228 2.86 -11.29 18.81
CA LEU A 228 3.05 -11.27 20.26
C LEU A 228 1.74 -11.40 21.06
N ALA A 229 0.61 -11.63 20.40
CA ALA A 229 -0.72 -11.66 21.01
C ALA A 229 -1.09 -10.35 21.76
N LYS A 230 -0.67 -9.22 21.22
CA LYS A 230 -0.96 -7.86 21.70
C LYS A 230 -1.73 -7.03 20.65
N PRO A 231 -2.89 -7.50 20.15
CA PRO A 231 -3.63 -6.81 19.08
C PRO A 231 -4.11 -5.42 19.49
N GLU A 232 -4.22 -5.13 20.78
CA GLU A 232 -4.58 -3.81 21.32
C GLU A 232 -3.59 -2.70 20.96
N LEU A 233 -2.35 -3.04 20.62
CA LEU A 233 -1.33 -2.09 20.16
C LEU A 233 -1.57 -1.63 18.71
N ALA A 234 -2.37 -2.37 17.96
CA ALA A 234 -2.54 -2.14 16.51
C ALA A 234 -3.95 -2.56 16.04
N GLU A 235 -4.99 -1.95 16.61
CA GLU A 235 -6.40 -2.27 16.33
C GLU A 235 -6.88 -1.83 14.94
N SER A 236 -6.19 -0.87 14.32
CA SER A 236 -6.57 -0.30 13.03
C SER A 236 -5.44 -0.39 12.01
N PHE A 237 -5.80 -0.52 10.73
CA PHE A 237 -4.83 -0.53 9.64
C PHE A 237 -4.04 0.79 9.59
N LEU A 238 -2.73 0.67 9.39
CA LEU A 238 -1.77 1.78 9.42
C LEU A 238 -1.84 2.61 10.71
N LEU A 239 -2.22 2.00 11.84
CA LEU A 239 -2.32 2.69 13.13
C LEU A 239 -3.16 3.98 13.04
N CYS A 240 -4.20 4.01 12.19
CA CYS A 240 -4.94 5.23 11.91
C CYS A 240 -5.69 5.78 13.12
N ASP A 241 -6.07 4.92 14.08
CA ASP A 241 -6.72 5.27 15.33
C ASP A 241 -5.72 5.49 16.50
N HIS A 242 -4.43 5.20 16.28
CA HIS A 242 -3.41 5.45 17.30
C HIS A 242 -3.31 6.96 17.59
N PRO A 243 -3.37 7.39 18.88
CA PRO A 243 -3.53 8.80 19.24
C PRO A 243 -2.41 9.72 18.77
N GLU A 244 -1.20 9.20 18.60
CA GLU A 244 -0.04 9.96 18.13
C GLU A 244 0.24 9.72 16.64
N PHE A 245 0.33 8.44 16.22
CA PHE A 245 0.73 8.07 14.87
C PHE A 245 -0.29 8.50 13.79
N GLY A 246 -1.58 8.26 14.04
CA GLY A 246 -2.64 8.58 13.08
C GLY A 246 -2.70 10.08 12.73
N PRO A 247 -2.83 10.98 13.74
CA PRO A 247 -2.82 12.43 13.49
C PRO A 247 -1.52 12.93 12.88
N ALA A 248 -0.35 12.44 13.34
CA ALA A 248 0.95 12.84 12.79
C ALA A 248 1.09 12.48 11.32
N THR A 249 0.74 11.23 10.94
CA THR A 249 0.76 10.77 9.54
C THR A 249 -0.18 11.61 8.67
N ARG A 250 -1.41 11.92 9.13
CA ARG A 250 -2.32 12.80 8.39
C ARG A 250 -1.72 14.19 8.16
N GLY A 251 -1.16 14.80 9.19
CA GLY A 251 -0.53 16.12 9.09
C GLY A 251 0.67 16.14 8.15
N ILE A 252 1.50 15.09 8.15
CA ILE A 252 2.62 14.93 7.21
C ILE A 252 2.10 14.83 5.78
N CYS A 253 1.14 13.95 5.50
CA CYS A 253 0.60 13.77 4.15
C CYS A 253 -0.03 15.07 3.61
N GLU A 254 -0.76 15.80 4.44
CA GLU A 254 -1.34 17.09 4.08
C GLU A 254 -0.27 18.15 3.81
N SER A 255 0.84 18.14 4.57
CA SER A 255 1.92 19.10 4.38
C SER A 255 2.67 18.86 3.06
N VAL A 256 2.90 17.60 2.68
CA VAL A 256 3.51 17.25 1.38
C VAL A 256 2.67 17.77 0.21
N VAL A 257 1.38 17.52 0.20
CA VAL A 257 0.49 17.97 -0.88
C VAL A 257 0.40 19.50 -0.94
N ARG A 258 0.64 20.20 0.19
CA ARG A 258 0.71 21.66 0.24
C ARG A 258 2.10 22.24 -0.04
N LEU A 259 3.03 21.41 -0.53
CA LEU A 259 4.41 21.82 -0.87
C LEU A 259 5.18 22.42 0.33
N ALA A 260 5.07 21.79 1.50
CA ALA A 260 5.88 22.15 2.65
C ALA A 260 7.39 21.93 2.39
N GLU A 261 8.22 22.61 3.17
CA GLU A 261 9.68 22.46 3.09
C GLU A 261 10.11 21.00 3.28
N ARG A 262 10.83 20.47 2.30
CA ARG A 262 11.25 19.08 2.20
C ARG A 262 11.91 18.55 3.49
N GLU A 263 12.91 19.27 3.99
CA GLU A 263 13.67 18.88 5.18
C GLU A 263 12.80 18.81 6.44
N GLU A 264 11.80 19.66 6.54
CA GLU A 264 10.82 19.61 7.62
C GLU A 264 9.98 18.35 7.56
N VAL A 265 9.54 17.94 6.35
CA VAL A 265 8.79 16.70 6.14
C VAL A 265 9.63 15.48 6.49
N LEU A 266 10.88 15.41 6.01
CA LEU A 266 11.80 14.32 6.31
C LEU A 266 12.03 14.16 7.83
N ALA A 267 12.25 15.28 8.53
CA ALA A 267 12.43 15.26 9.99
C ALA A 267 11.15 14.80 10.73
N LYS A 268 9.98 15.25 10.29
CA LYS A 268 8.69 14.84 10.86
C LYS A 268 8.44 13.35 10.67
N VAL A 269 8.71 12.80 9.48
CA VAL A 269 8.55 11.35 9.23
C VAL A 269 9.44 10.55 10.18
N ARG A 270 10.74 10.86 10.23
CA ARG A 270 11.70 10.17 11.13
C ARG A 270 11.24 10.18 12.59
N LYS A 271 10.80 11.36 13.07
CA LYS A 271 10.28 11.49 14.43
C LYS A 271 9.01 10.67 14.66
N THR A 272 8.10 10.64 13.67
CA THR A 272 6.82 9.94 13.79
C THR A 272 6.99 8.42 13.80
N ILE A 273 7.90 7.88 12.99
CA ILE A 273 8.11 6.43 12.93
C ILE A 273 8.94 5.92 14.10
N GLU A 274 9.75 6.74 14.78
CA GLU A 274 10.71 6.30 15.77
C GLU A 274 10.09 5.37 16.84
N PRO A 275 8.96 5.69 17.51
CA PRO A 275 8.35 4.82 18.52
C PRO A 275 7.82 3.48 17.95
N PHE A 276 7.56 3.41 16.66
CA PHE A 276 6.97 2.26 15.95
C PHE A 276 7.97 1.51 15.07
N ASN A 277 9.20 2.01 14.99
CA ASN A 277 10.23 1.44 14.12
C ASN A 277 10.83 0.18 14.75
N VAL A 278 10.29 -0.97 14.38
CA VAL A 278 10.74 -2.30 14.80
C VAL A 278 11.59 -3.01 13.72
N ALA A 279 11.73 -2.39 12.54
CA ALA A 279 12.42 -2.95 11.39
C ALA A 279 13.74 -2.23 11.08
N GLY A 280 14.25 -1.37 11.98
CA GLY A 280 15.46 -0.58 11.74
C GLY A 280 15.38 0.33 10.51
N LEU A 281 14.19 0.92 10.24
CA LEU A 281 13.99 1.86 9.14
C LEU A 281 14.86 3.11 9.34
N ALA A 282 15.27 3.73 8.24
CA ALA A 282 16.16 4.89 8.20
C ALA A 282 17.58 4.64 8.73
N ASP A 283 18.00 3.38 8.91
CA ASP A 283 19.39 3.04 9.22
C ASP A 283 20.25 3.17 7.95
N PRO A 284 21.25 4.09 7.93
CA PRO A 284 22.10 4.30 6.76
C PRO A 284 22.91 3.06 6.35
N ALA A 285 23.20 2.14 7.29
CA ALA A 285 23.93 0.91 7.02
C ALA A 285 23.12 -0.09 6.17
N LYS A 286 21.80 0.00 6.19
CA LYS A 286 20.90 -0.88 5.44
C LYS A 286 20.69 -0.46 3.98
N ARG A 287 21.23 0.66 3.52
CA ARG A 287 21.10 1.17 2.14
C ARG A 287 19.68 1.15 1.60
N ASN A 288 18.67 1.46 2.43
CA ASN A 288 17.23 1.37 2.11
C ASN A 288 16.71 -0.06 1.82
N TRP A 289 17.41 -1.09 2.23
CA TRP A 289 16.88 -2.45 2.31
C TRP A 289 16.31 -2.67 3.72
N TYR A 290 15.06 -3.10 3.79
CA TYR A 290 14.34 -3.20 5.07
C TYR A 290 13.74 -4.60 5.31
N PRO A 291 14.55 -5.67 5.26
CA PRO A 291 14.08 -6.93 5.79
C PRO A 291 13.88 -6.77 7.30
N VAL A 292 12.76 -7.25 7.81
CA VAL A 292 12.59 -7.36 9.26
C VAL A 292 13.44 -8.53 9.73
N VAL A 293 14.51 -8.25 10.48
CA VAL A 293 15.43 -9.26 10.96
C VAL A 293 15.31 -9.43 12.49
N PRO A 294 15.62 -10.62 13.04
CA PRO A 294 15.50 -10.88 14.48
C PRO A 294 16.20 -9.85 15.37
N ASP A 295 17.39 -9.40 15.00
CA ASP A 295 18.17 -8.44 15.79
C ASP A 295 17.48 -7.08 15.93
N ASP A 296 16.81 -6.61 14.87
CA ASP A 296 16.02 -5.38 14.94
C ASP A 296 14.85 -5.54 15.91
N LEU A 297 14.16 -6.67 15.86
CA LEU A 297 13.03 -6.96 16.75
C LEU A 297 13.48 -7.06 18.22
N PHE A 298 14.63 -7.70 18.47
CA PHE A 298 15.20 -7.76 19.83
C PHE A 298 15.53 -6.36 20.36
N ALA A 299 16.17 -5.53 19.53
CA ALA A 299 16.51 -4.16 19.90
C ALA A 299 15.25 -3.29 20.14
N ALA A 300 14.17 -3.57 19.44
CA ALA A 300 12.92 -2.81 19.50
C ALA A 300 11.88 -3.39 20.49
N ALA A 301 12.21 -4.45 21.25
CA ALA A 301 11.26 -5.15 22.13
C ALA A 301 10.48 -4.21 23.08
N ALA A 302 11.16 -3.22 23.65
CA ALA A 302 10.55 -2.24 24.54
C ALA A 302 9.45 -1.40 23.88
N LYS A 303 9.55 -1.12 22.56
CA LYS A 303 8.53 -0.38 21.79
C LYS A 303 7.20 -1.14 21.71
N LEU A 304 7.25 -2.47 21.86
CA LEU A 304 6.10 -3.36 21.89
C LEU A 304 5.67 -3.72 23.31
N GLY A 305 6.23 -3.03 24.33
CA GLY A 305 6.00 -3.39 25.73
C GLY A 305 6.35 -4.85 26.02
N SER A 306 7.44 -5.37 25.40
CA SER A 306 7.84 -6.77 25.43
C SER A 306 9.32 -6.91 25.84
N SER A 307 9.82 -8.14 25.91
CA SER A 307 11.24 -8.46 26.16
C SER A 307 11.84 -9.17 24.94
N ALA A 308 13.16 -9.14 24.83
CA ALA A 308 13.88 -9.90 23.81
C ALA A 308 13.58 -11.41 23.88
N ASP A 309 13.41 -11.95 25.10
CA ASP A 309 13.07 -13.38 25.29
C ASP A 309 11.66 -13.69 24.76
N ALA A 310 10.66 -12.85 25.03
CA ALA A 310 9.31 -13.03 24.48
C ALA A 310 9.29 -12.94 22.95
N ILE A 311 10.10 -12.05 22.35
CA ILE A 311 10.26 -11.99 20.90
C ILE A 311 10.93 -13.26 20.38
N ARG A 312 11.96 -13.78 21.06
CA ARG A 312 12.62 -15.04 20.69
C ARG A 312 11.64 -16.21 20.70
N GLU A 313 10.83 -16.34 21.74
CA GLU A 313 9.79 -17.37 21.86
C GLU A 313 8.76 -17.26 20.73
N MET A 314 8.35 -16.03 20.39
CA MET A 314 7.44 -15.77 19.28
C MET A 314 8.07 -16.22 17.95
N LEU A 315 9.32 -15.84 17.67
CA LEU A 315 10.01 -16.21 16.44
C LEU A 315 10.20 -17.72 16.29
N LEU A 316 10.54 -18.42 17.41
CA LEU A 316 10.64 -19.89 17.42
C LEU A 316 9.28 -20.56 17.15
N ARG A 317 8.20 -20.06 17.75
CA ARG A 317 6.84 -20.56 17.51
C ARG A 317 6.42 -20.40 16.05
N GLU A 318 6.78 -19.30 15.42
CA GLU A 318 6.49 -18.98 14.02
C GLU A 318 7.48 -19.62 13.02
N GLN A 319 8.48 -20.36 13.49
CA GLN A 319 9.54 -20.98 12.68
C GLN A 319 10.36 -19.96 11.86
N LEU A 320 10.63 -18.80 12.47
CA LEU A 320 11.38 -17.68 11.88
C LEU A 320 12.80 -17.54 12.47
N LEU A 321 13.20 -18.44 13.36
CA LEU A 321 14.55 -18.63 13.89
C LEU A 321 15.01 -20.06 13.69
#